data_e507cacf640d52c17e6cccb6504a3901
#
_entry.id   e507cacf640d52c17e6cccb6504a3901
#
_cell.length_a   1.000
_cell.length_b   1.000
_cell.length_c   1.000
_cell.angle_alpha   90.00
_cell.angle_beta   90.00
_cell.angle_gamma   90.00
#
_symmetry.space_group_name_H-M   'P 1'
#
loop_
_entity.id
_entity.type
_entity.pdbx_description
1 polymer ?
#
loop_
_entity_poly.entity_id
_entity_poly.type
_entity_poly.pdbx_seq_one_letter_code
_entity_poly.pdbx_strand_id
1 'polypeptide(L)'
;MKSRLLIFFLFLSIFNIYASDVKFYNINTMYGISMREMASVCKDENGFIWASSKTGILRITESDYRIYQLPYKTANIINVKLAYNNSFLIAYTNNGQFFHYNELYDQFDLFLDLRVSLKNSYL
;
A
#
# COMPACT_ATOMS: atom_id res chain seq x y z
N MET A 1 -16.07 -54.95 -8.16
CA MET A 1 -15.56 -53.95 -9.12
C MET A 1 -16.35 -52.64 -9.14
N LYS A 2 -17.66 -52.66 -8.99
CA LYS A 2 -18.46 -51.41 -8.98
C LYS A 2 -18.22 -50.52 -7.73
N SER A 3 -17.87 -51.11 -6.58
CA SER A 3 -17.60 -50.36 -5.34
C SER A 3 -16.28 -49.55 -5.36
N ARG A 4 -15.26 -50.01 -6.10
CA ARG A 4 -13.97 -49.28 -6.23
C ARG A 4 -14.10 -48.07 -7.13
N LEU A 5 -14.93 -48.13 -8.15
CA LEU A 5 -15.22 -47.01 -9.04
C LEU A 5 -16.01 -45.93 -8.31
N LEU A 6 -16.93 -46.30 -7.42
CA LEU A 6 -17.75 -45.40 -6.64
C LEU A 6 -16.92 -44.62 -5.61
N ILE A 7 -15.92 -45.24 -4.97
CA ILE A 7 -14.99 -44.62 -4.06
C ILE A 7 -14.08 -43.62 -4.79
N PHE A 8 -13.66 -43.96 -6.00
CA PHE A 8 -12.85 -43.06 -6.85
C PHE A 8 -13.63 -41.80 -7.26
N PHE A 9 -14.89 -41.92 -7.62
CA PHE A 9 -15.78 -40.79 -7.92
C PHE A 9 -16.07 -39.95 -6.71
N LEU A 10 -16.18 -40.53 -5.50
CA LEU A 10 -16.35 -39.81 -4.26
C LEU A 10 -15.10 -39.01 -3.89
N PHE A 11 -13.90 -39.54 -4.15
CA PHE A 11 -12.63 -38.81 -3.96
C PHE A 11 -12.49 -37.62 -4.93
N LEU A 12 -12.90 -37.76 -6.17
CA LEU A 12 -12.89 -36.69 -7.17
C LEU A 12 -13.85 -35.56 -6.84
N SER A 13 -14.98 -35.84 -6.19
CA SER A 13 -15.93 -34.80 -5.77
C SER A 13 -15.46 -33.94 -4.59
N ILE A 14 -14.52 -34.44 -3.77
CA ILE A 14 -13.96 -33.70 -2.64
C ILE A 14 -12.98 -32.61 -3.11
N PHE A 15 -12.31 -32.79 -4.25
CA PHE A 15 -11.36 -31.82 -4.79
C PHE A 15 -12.00 -30.56 -5.41
N ASN A 16 -13.30 -30.56 -5.66
CA ASN A 16 -14.00 -29.43 -6.26
C ASN A 16 -14.50 -28.38 -5.25
N ILE A 17 -14.29 -28.58 -3.94
CA ILE A 17 -14.85 -27.72 -2.88
C ILE A 17 -13.97 -26.51 -2.59
N TYR A 18 -12.75 -26.42 -3.13
CA TYR A 18 -11.79 -25.38 -2.83
C TYR A 18 -11.55 -24.38 -3.96
N ALA A 19 -12.52 -24.16 -4.82
CA ALA A 19 -12.47 -23.01 -5.73
C ALA A 19 -12.78 -21.74 -4.92
N SER A 20 -11.75 -21.06 -4.42
CA SER A 20 -11.91 -19.74 -3.80
C SER A 20 -12.30 -18.75 -4.88
N ASP A 21 -13.48 -18.16 -4.77
CA ASP A 21 -13.87 -17.03 -5.60
C ASP A 21 -12.95 -15.85 -5.34
N VAL A 22 -12.10 -15.53 -6.30
CA VAL A 22 -11.28 -14.32 -6.25
C VAL A 22 -12.18 -13.13 -6.62
N LYS A 23 -12.46 -12.28 -5.65
CA LYS A 23 -13.23 -11.05 -5.86
C LYS A 23 -12.28 -9.87 -6.02
N PHE A 24 -12.50 -9.10 -7.09
CA PHE A 24 -11.77 -7.86 -7.34
C PHE A 24 -12.64 -6.67 -6.95
N TYR A 25 -12.09 -5.77 -6.15
CA TYR A 25 -12.77 -4.56 -5.73
C TYR A 25 -12.04 -3.32 -6.25
N ASN A 26 -12.79 -2.41 -6.85
CA ASN A 26 -12.24 -1.10 -7.20
C ASN A 26 -12.30 -0.20 -5.97
N ILE A 27 -11.15 0.15 -5.43
CA ILE A 27 -11.00 0.95 -4.21
C ILE A 27 -11.63 2.34 -4.37
N ASN A 28 -11.47 2.99 -5.51
CA ASN A 28 -12.06 4.30 -5.77
C ASN A 28 -13.59 4.26 -5.70
N THR A 29 -14.19 3.24 -6.30
CA THR A 29 -15.65 3.05 -6.28
C THR A 29 -16.15 2.65 -4.90
N MET A 30 -15.41 1.76 -4.22
CA MET A 30 -15.80 1.21 -2.91
C MET A 30 -15.83 2.27 -1.81
N TYR A 31 -14.87 3.20 -1.81
CA TYR A 31 -14.74 4.24 -0.79
C TYR A 31 -15.11 5.64 -1.28
N GLY A 32 -15.53 5.81 -2.53
CA GLY A 32 -15.85 7.11 -3.10
C GLY A 32 -14.66 8.06 -3.22
N ILE A 33 -13.44 7.52 -3.28
CA ILE A 33 -12.20 8.29 -3.41
C ILE A 33 -11.78 8.42 -4.87
N SER A 34 -11.08 9.50 -5.18
CA SER A 34 -10.54 9.78 -6.51
C SER A 34 -9.02 9.69 -6.49
N MET A 35 -8.48 8.51 -6.23
CA MET A 35 -7.05 8.23 -6.34
C MET A 35 -6.71 7.84 -7.78
N ARG A 36 -5.82 8.58 -8.39
CA ARG A 36 -5.33 8.32 -9.75
C ARG A 36 -3.83 8.06 -9.72
N GLU A 37 -3.38 7.26 -10.67
CA GLU A 37 -1.95 6.98 -10.87
C GLU A 37 -1.25 6.49 -9.59
N MET A 38 -1.67 5.33 -9.12
CA MET A 38 -1.02 4.68 -7.99
C MET A 38 0.43 4.36 -8.31
N ALA A 39 1.35 4.82 -7.49
CA ALA A 39 2.79 4.66 -7.69
C ALA A 39 3.36 3.45 -6.96
N SER A 40 2.84 3.14 -5.76
CA SER A 40 3.28 1.99 -4.99
C SER A 40 2.22 1.51 -4.00
N VAL A 41 2.34 0.26 -3.60
CA VAL A 41 1.47 -0.38 -2.60
C VAL A 41 2.34 -1.22 -1.68
N CYS A 42 2.07 -1.19 -0.38
CA CYS A 42 2.67 -2.09 0.60
C CYS A 42 1.67 -2.45 1.69
N LYS A 43 2.00 -3.48 2.47
CA LYS A 43 1.21 -3.94 3.60
C LYS A 43 2.07 -3.89 4.86
N ASP A 44 1.51 -3.36 5.94
CA ASP A 44 2.21 -3.29 7.22
C ASP A 44 1.95 -4.53 8.09
N GLU A 45 2.57 -4.58 9.27
CA GLU A 45 2.43 -5.69 10.21
C GLU A 45 1.02 -5.83 10.82
N ASN A 46 0.25 -4.74 10.84
CA ASN A 46 -1.15 -4.75 11.28
C ASN A 46 -2.11 -5.24 10.20
N GLY A 47 -1.60 -5.53 9.01
CA GLY A 47 -2.41 -5.94 7.87
C GLY A 47 -3.04 -4.78 7.11
N PHE A 48 -2.73 -3.54 7.42
CA PHE A 48 -3.21 -2.38 6.69
C PHE A 48 -2.51 -2.26 5.35
N ILE A 49 -3.27 -1.89 4.34
CA ILE A 49 -2.73 -1.64 3.00
C ILE A 49 -2.47 -0.15 2.84
N TRP A 50 -1.25 0.16 2.46
CA TRP A 50 -0.82 1.52 2.15
C TRP A 50 -0.57 1.66 0.67
N ALA A 51 -1.07 2.73 0.09
CA ALA A 51 -0.91 3.01 -1.33
C ALA A 51 -0.57 4.49 -1.55
N SER A 52 0.34 4.77 -2.45
CA SER A 52 0.74 6.14 -2.77
C SER A 52 0.28 6.56 -4.15
N SER A 53 -0.04 7.83 -4.29
CA SER A 53 -0.36 8.50 -5.54
C SER A 53 0.15 9.93 -5.54
N LYS A 54 -0.04 10.65 -6.64
CA LYS A 54 0.27 12.09 -6.71
C LYS A 54 -0.59 12.94 -5.76
N THR A 55 -1.76 12.45 -5.38
CA THR A 55 -2.71 13.18 -4.54
C THR A 55 -2.54 12.92 -3.05
N GLY A 56 -1.72 11.95 -2.67
CA GLY A 56 -1.47 11.61 -1.27
C GLY A 56 -1.20 10.14 -1.03
N ILE A 57 -1.20 9.75 0.23
CA ILE A 57 -1.01 8.38 0.67
C ILE A 57 -2.32 7.88 1.27
N LEU A 58 -2.78 6.73 0.83
CA LEU A 58 -3.99 6.07 1.29
C LEU A 58 -3.63 4.92 2.22
N ARG A 59 -4.25 4.86 3.39
CA ARG A 59 -4.26 3.69 4.27
C ARG A 59 -5.65 3.06 4.24
N ILE A 60 -5.72 1.77 4.01
CA ILE A 60 -6.95 0.99 4.02
C ILE A 60 -6.87 -0.01 5.16
N THR A 61 -7.89 0.00 6.01
CA THR A 61 -8.14 -1.00 7.04
C THR A 61 -9.34 -1.87 6.63
N GLU A 62 -9.73 -2.82 7.45
CA GLU A 62 -10.86 -3.70 7.14
C GLU A 62 -12.19 -2.94 6.96
N SER A 63 -12.37 -1.84 7.68
CA SER A 63 -13.66 -1.13 7.74
C SER A 63 -13.59 0.33 7.29
N ASP A 64 -12.40 0.88 7.09
CA ASP A 64 -12.23 2.31 6.87
C ASP A 64 -10.99 2.62 6.01
N TYR A 65 -10.90 3.86 5.56
CA TYR A 65 -9.73 4.39 4.88
C TYR A 65 -9.36 5.77 5.41
N ARG A 66 -8.09 6.14 5.24
CA ARG A 66 -7.60 7.47 5.56
C ARG A 66 -6.61 7.94 4.49
N ILE A 67 -6.68 9.22 4.13
CA ILE A 67 -5.78 9.87 3.20
C ILE A 67 -4.85 10.80 3.97
N TYR A 68 -3.55 10.66 3.73
CA TYR A 68 -2.48 11.47 4.32
C TYR A 68 -1.89 12.37 3.24
N GLN A 69 -1.64 13.60 3.62
CA GLN A 69 -0.88 14.54 2.80
C GLN A 69 0.55 14.63 3.32
N LEU A 70 1.52 14.65 2.43
CA LEU A 70 2.90 14.91 2.79
C LEU A 70 3.13 16.42 2.93
N PRO A 71 3.98 16.85 3.87
CA PRO A 71 4.29 18.26 4.05
C PRO A 71 5.25 18.77 2.98
N TYR A 72 4.77 18.87 1.73
CA TYR A 72 5.56 19.42 0.63
C TYR A 72 5.68 20.93 0.71
N LYS A 73 6.86 21.42 0.38
CA LYS A 73 7.10 22.85 0.18
C LYS A 73 7.16 23.26 -1.29
N THR A 74 6.97 22.34 -2.22
CA THR A 74 7.11 22.59 -3.65
C THR A 74 5.81 22.30 -4.40
N ALA A 75 5.47 23.18 -5.36
CA ALA A 75 4.29 23.02 -6.21
C ALA A 75 4.46 22.01 -7.36
N ASN A 76 5.62 21.36 -7.47
CA ASN A 76 5.88 20.39 -8.53
C ASN A 76 5.16 19.07 -8.27
N ILE A 77 4.70 18.43 -9.33
CA ILE A 77 4.13 17.09 -9.28
C ILE A 77 5.22 16.13 -8.81
N ILE A 78 5.03 15.58 -7.62
CA ILE A 78 5.99 14.70 -6.98
C ILE A 78 5.49 13.28 -7.08
N ASN A 79 6.35 12.38 -7.51
CA ASN A 79 6.08 10.95 -7.48
C ASN A 79 6.49 10.41 -6.11
N VAL A 80 5.54 9.80 -5.40
CA VAL A 80 5.73 9.26 -4.05
C VAL A 80 5.73 7.75 -4.12
N LYS A 81 6.74 7.12 -3.55
CA LYS A 81 6.81 5.67 -3.37
C LYS A 81 6.84 5.34 -1.88
N LEU A 82 6.34 4.17 -1.54
CA LEU A 82 6.31 3.64 -0.19
C LEU A 82 7.26 2.45 -0.06
N ALA A 83 7.89 2.33 1.08
CA ALA A 83 8.63 1.14 1.50
C ALA A 83 8.31 0.83 2.95
N TYR A 84 8.09 -0.45 3.24
CA TYR A 84 7.85 -0.93 4.60
C TYR A 84 8.84 -2.03 4.96
N ASN A 85 9.51 -1.88 6.09
CA ASN A 85 10.42 -2.88 6.62
C ASN A 85 10.57 -2.73 8.13
N ASN A 86 10.50 -3.84 8.87
CA ASN A 86 10.73 -3.89 10.32
C ASN A 86 9.97 -2.82 11.11
N SER A 87 8.67 -2.71 10.91
CA SER A 87 7.79 -1.71 11.56
C SER A 87 8.01 -0.26 11.11
N PHE A 88 8.87 -0.02 10.13
CA PHE A 88 9.08 1.28 9.54
C PHE A 88 8.36 1.43 8.21
N LEU A 89 7.45 2.40 8.13
CA LEU A 89 6.85 2.85 6.88
C LEU A 89 7.51 4.15 6.45
N ILE A 90 8.10 4.13 5.27
CA ILE A 90 8.81 5.27 4.69
C ILE A 90 8.12 5.65 3.38
N ALA A 91 7.87 6.94 3.20
CA ALA A 91 7.49 7.53 1.93
C ALA A 91 8.67 8.32 1.38
N TYR A 92 9.05 8.09 0.14
CA TYR A 92 10.13 8.82 -0.49
C TYR A 92 9.70 9.36 -1.86
N THR A 93 10.25 10.50 -2.19
CA THR A 93 9.88 11.25 -3.39
C THR A 93 11.03 11.31 -4.39
N ASN A 94 10.69 11.51 -5.66
CA ASN A 94 11.69 11.64 -6.73
C ASN A 94 12.55 12.92 -6.62
N ASN A 95 12.17 13.85 -5.76
CA ASN A 95 12.97 15.06 -5.49
C ASN A 95 13.93 14.91 -4.30
N GLY A 96 14.08 13.70 -3.75
CA GLY A 96 15.05 13.41 -2.70
C GLY A 96 14.59 13.66 -1.27
N GLN A 97 13.28 13.74 -1.03
CA GLN A 97 12.72 13.84 0.30
C GLN A 97 12.29 12.48 0.83
N PHE A 98 12.57 12.21 2.11
CA PHE A 98 12.19 11.00 2.82
C PHE A 98 11.37 11.35 4.05
N PHE A 99 10.21 10.72 4.15
CA PHE A 99 9.27 10.87 5.25
C PHE A 99 9.09 9.55 5.95
N HIS A 100 8.91 9.54 7.26
CA HIS A 100 8.49 8.36 7.98
C HIS A 100 7.10 8.55 8.58
N TYR A 101 6.36 7.45 8.66
CA TYR A 101 5.07 7.45 9.32
C TYR A 101 5.25 7.43 10.83
N ASN A 102 4.70 8.44 11.49
CA ASN A 102 4.70 8.58 12.93
C ASN A 102 3.35 8.10 13.48
N GLU A 103 3.34 6.91 14.08
CA GLU A 103 2.11 6.32 14.63
C GLU A 103 1.50 7.13 15.76
N LEU A 104 2.35 7.78 16.58
CA LEU A 104 1.88 8.55 17.73
C LEU A 104 1.03 9.74 17.33
N TYR A 105 1.42 10.43 16.27
CA TYR A 105 0.70 11.61 15.77
C TYR A 105 -0.12 11.33 14.52
N ASP A 106 -0.09 10.08 14.03
CA ASP A 106 -0.80 9.62 12.82
C ASP A 106 -0.55 10.52 11.61
N GLN A 107 0.71 10.76 11.32
CA GLN A 107 1.17 11.65 10.24
C GLN A 107 2.52 11.21 9.68
N PHE A 108 2.88 11.75 8.51
CA PHE A 108 4.20 11.59 7.93
C PHE A 108 5.07 12.79 8.29
N ASP A 109 6.24 12.51 8.87
CA ASP A 109 7.22 13.52 9.22
C ASP A 109 8.43 13.45 8.29
N LEU A 110 8.93 14.61 7.87
CA LEU A 110 10.17 14.70 7.08
C LEU A 110 11.36 14.37 7.99
N PHE A 111 12.17 13.39 7.59
CA PHE A 111 13.39 13.06 8.34
C PHE A 111 14.68 13.25 7.54
N LEU A 112 14.62 13.27 6.22
CA LEU A 112 15.78 13.51 5.36
C LEU A 112 15.37 14.25 4.09
N ASP A 113 16.12 15.31 3.77
CA ASP A 113 16.01 16.03 2.49
C ASP A 113 17.37 16.10 1.83
N LEU A 114 17.57 15.28 0.82
CA LEU A 114 18.85 15.20 0.10
C LEU A 114 19.21 16.48 -0.65
N ARG A 115 18.24 17.31 -1.00
CA ARG A 115 18.49 18.58 -1.68
C ARG A 115 19.28 19.53 -0.77
N VAL A 116 18.96 19.54 0.52
CA VAL A 116 19.68 20.34 1.52
C VAL A 116 21.08 19.75 1.79
N SER A 117 21.15 18.42 1.96
CA SER A 117 22.40 17.72 2.24
C SER A 117 23.41 17.86 1.11
N LEU A 118 22.97 17.72 -0.15
CA LEU A 118 23.84 17.87 -1.32
C LEU A 118 24.33 19.32 -1.52
N LYS A 119 23.45 20.29 -1.27
CA LYS A 119 23.83 21.72 -1.37
C LYS A 119 24.95 22.07 -0.39
N ASN A 120 24.96 21.48 0.80
CA ASN A 120 25.99 21.71 1.81
C ASN A 120 27.30 20.95 1.51
N SER A 121 27.28 19.90 0.71
CA SER A 121 28.47 19.10 0.38
C SER A 121 29.28 19.65 -0.80
N TYR A 122 28.72 20.56 -1.59
CA TYR A 122 29.37 21.21 -2.72
C TYR A 122 29.84 22.65 -2.42
N LEU A 123 29.69 23.06 -1.19
CA LEU A 123 30.22 24.34 -0.69
C LEU A 123 31.47 24.11 0.16
#